data_2b690fc9e2096ef508dd0c1564977acd
#
_entry.id   2b690fc9e2096ef508dd0c1564977acd
#
_cell.length_a   1.000
_cell.length_b   1.000
_cell.length_c   1.000
_cell.angle_alpha   90.00
_cell.angle_beta   90.00
_cell.angle_gamma   90.00
#
_symmetry.space_group_name_H-M   'P 1'
#
loop_
_entity.id
_entity.type
_entity.pdbx_description
1 polymer ?
#
loop_
_entity_poly.entity_id
_entity_poly.type
_entity_poly.pdbx_seq_one_letter_code
_entity_poly.pdbx_strand_id
1 'polypeptide(L)'
;HNVGGLPDTLNLKLLEPIRELFKDEVRQVGLELGLPHDMVYRHPFPGPGLGVRILAEVKKEYADILRKADAIFIEELHNAQLYHKISQAFAVFLPVKSVGVMGDGRRYDYVICLRAVETVDFMTAHWSQLPWDFLGKVSNRIINEVEGVSRVTY
;
A
#
# COMPACT_ATOMS: atom_id res chain seq x y z
N HIS A 1 14.90 -9.92 -10.59
CA HIS A 1 15.69 -11.14 -10.67
C HIS A 1 15.03 -12.27 -9.88
N ASN A 2 15.36 -13.50 -10.24
CA ASN A 2 14.83 -14.67 -9.56
C ASN A 2 15.68 -15.00 -8.32
N VAL A 3 15.04 -15.10 -7.16
CA VAL A 3 15.70 -15.48 -5.90
C VAL A 3 15.21 -16.89 -5.51
N GLY A 4 15.69 -17.92 -6.21
CA GLY A 4 15.54 -19.31 -5.79
C GLY A 4 14.14 -19.91 -5.89
N GLY A 5 13.38 -19.59 -6.93
CA GLY A 5 12.03 -20.08 -7.09
C GLY A 5 11.72 -20.85 -8.38
N LEU A 6 12.70 -21.05 -9.25
CA LEU A 6 12.48 -21.79 -10.50
C LEU A 6 12.77 -23.28 -10.30
N PRO A 7 11.94 -24.17 -10.90
CA PRO A 7 12.18 -25.61 -10.88
C PRO A 7 13.47 -25.97 -11.62
N ASP A 8 14.23 -26.94 -11.13
CA ASP A 8 15.44 -27.44 -11.78
C ASP A 8 15.19 -28.03 -13.18
N THR A 9 13.94 -28.39 -13.46
CA THR A 9 13.48 -29.00 -14.73
C THR A 9 12.94 -27.99 -15.72
N LEU A 10 13.24 -26.70 -15.55
CA LEU A 10 12.74 -25.63 -16.44
C LEU A 10 13.40 -25.77 -17.83
N ASN A 11 12.61 -26.13 -18.84
CA ASN A 11 13.07 -26.24 -20.24
C ASN A 11 13.09 -24.89 -20.98
N LEU A 12 13.34 -23.79 -20.26
CA LEU A 12 13.43 -22.41 -20.80
C LEU A 12 14.78 -21.80 -20.41
N LYS A 13 15.28 -20.94 -21.29
CA LYS A 13 16.46 -20.12 -20.96
C LYS A 13 16.03 -18.89 -20.20
N LEU A 14 16.72 -18.59 -19.11
CA LEU A 14 16.51 -17.38 -18.35
C LEU A 14 17.08 -16.18 -19.13
N LEU A 15 16.26 -15.11 -19.21
CA LEU A 15 16.66 -13.81 -19.75
C LEU A 15 16.54 -12.76 -18.64
N GLU A 16 17.67 -12.32 -18.11
CA GLU A 16 17.75 -11.34 -17.01
C GLU A 16 18.69 -10.18 -17.39
N PRO A 17 18.29 -9.30 -18.31
CA PRO A 17 19.18 -8.25 -18.86
C PRO A 17 19.61 -7.21 -17.83
N ILE A 18 18.88 -7.07 -16.71
CA ILE A 18 19.14 -6.10 -15.65
C ILE A 18 19.67 -6.75 -14.36
N ARG A 19 20.15 -8.01 -14.44
CA ARG A 19 20.58 -8.78 -13.27
C ARG A 19 21.69 -8.13 -12.46
N GLU A 20 22.59 -7.44 -13.12
CA GLU A 20 23.76 -6.80 -12.50
C GLU A 20 23.49 -5.37 -12.02
N LEU A 21 22.26 -4.86 -12.21
CA LEU A 21 21.89 -3.49 -11.83
C LEU A 21 21.23 -3.46 -10.46
N PHE A 22 21.55 -2.42 -9.67
CA PHE A 22 20.82 -2.09 -8.47
C PHE A 22 19.47 -1.45 -8.81
N LYS A 23 18.58 -1.38 -7.82
CA LYS A 23 17.19 -0.93 -8.02
C LYS A 23 17.07 0.53 -8.49
N ASP A 24 17.94 1.39 -8.02
CA ASP A 24 18.03 2.80 -8.45
C ASP A 24 18.52 2.91 -9.90
N GLU A 25 19.50 2.10 -10.29
CA GLU A 25 20.00 2.02 -11.68
C GLU A 25 18.90 1.49 -12.62
N VAL A 26 18.17 0.47 -12.21
CA VAL A 26 17.01 -0.05 -12.99
C VAL A 26 15.95 1.03 -13.19
N ARG A 27 15.69 1.87 -12.19
CA ARG A 27 14.77 3.01 -12.31
C ARG A 27 15.27 4.03 -13.32
N GLN A 28 16.56 4.34 -13.28
CA GLN A 28 17.18 5.26 -14.25
C GLN A 28 17.04 4.73 -15.68
N VAL A 29 17.37 3.46 -15.91
CA VAL A 29 17.15 2.80 -17.21
C VAL A 29 15.67 2.87 -17.63
N GLY A 30 14.75 2.66 -16.70
CA GLY A 30 13.31 2.79 -16.97
C GLY A 30 12.92 4.17 -17.51
N LEU A 31 13.45 5.24 -16.91
CA LEU A 31 13.22 6.62 -17.38
C LEU A 31 13.82 6.85 -18.76
N GLU A 32 15.04 6.38 -19.01
CA GLU A 32 15.72 6.50 -20.31
C GLU A 32 14.98 5.74 -21.43
N LEU A 33 14.31 4.64 -21.09
CA LEU A 33 13.43 3.89 -21.98
C LEU A 33 12.06 4.57 -22.20
N GLY A 34 11.81 5.71 -21.57
CA GLY A 34 10.58 6.49 -21.74
C GLY A 34 9.42 6.03 -20.88
N LEU A 35 9.64 5.23 -19.84
CA LEU A 35 8.57 4.89 -18.89
C LEU A 35 8.15 6.14 -18.11
N PRO A 36 6.85 6.34 -17.85
CA PRO A 36 6.37 7.45 -17.04
C PRO A 36 6.99 7.44 -15.64
N HIS A 37 7.37 8.62 -15.13
CA HIS A 37 7.96 8.79 -13.80
C HIS A 37 7.14 8.10 -12.69
N ASP A 38 5.83 8.27 -12.69
CA ASP A 38 4.94 7.69 -11.69
C ASP A 38 4.89 6.16 -11.74
N MET A 39 5.15 5.57 -12.90
CA MET A 39 5.28 4.12 -13.04
C MET A 39 6.60 3.64 -12.45
N VAL A 40 7.70 4.33 -12.74
CA VAL A 40 9.06 3.97 -12.29
C VAL A 40 9.22 4.13 -10.78
N TYR A 41 8.65 5.21 -10.22
CA TYR A 41 8.75 5.56 -8.80
C TYR A 41 7.52 5.21 -7.96
N ARG A 42 6.62 4.39 -8.49
CA ARG A 42 5.51 3.91 -7.66
C ARG A 42 6.03 3.13 -6.45
N HIS A 43 5.28 3.18 -5.36
CA HIS A 43 5.62 2.41 -4.17
C HIS A 43 5.70 0.90 -4.47
N PRO A 44 6.64 0.17 -3.84
CA PRO A 44 6.71 -1.27 -4.00
C PRO A 44 5.42 -1.92 -3.52
N PHE A 45 4.90 -2.83 -4.34
CA PHE A 45 3.70 -3.60 -4.03
C PHE A 45 4.11 -5.06 -3.77
N PRO A 46 3.70 -5.69 -2.67
CA PRO A 46 4.06 -7.07 -2.41
C PRO A 46 3.54 -8.01 -3.49
N GLY A 47 4.31 -9.05 -3.83
CA GLY A 47 3.97 -10.02 -4.86
C GLY A 47 2.60 -10.67 -4.69
N PRO A 48 2.18 -11.09 -3.47
CA PRO A 48 0.84 -11.61 -3.23
C PRO A 48 -0.30 -10.58 -3.37
N GLY A 49 0.04 -9.33 -3.60
CA GLY A 49 -0.91 -8.25 -3.85
C GLY A 49 -1.72 -7.85 -2.62
N LEU A 50 -3.00 -7.53 -2.86
CA LEU A 50 -3.90 -7.03 -1.82
C LEU A 50 -4.13 -8.05 -0.68
N GLY A 51 -4.04 -9.33 -0.97
CA GLY A 51 -4.33 -10.41 -0.02
C GLY A 51 -3.50 -10.35 1.26
N VAL A 52 -2.22 -9.97 1.19
CA VAL A 52 -1.35 -9.86 2.38
C VAL A 52 -1.70 -8.70 3.30
N ARG A 53 -2.55 -7.78 2.84
CA ARG A 53 -3.02 -6.64 3.61
C ARG A 53 -4.36 -6.90 4.30
N ILE A 54 -4.88 -8.13 4.19
CA ILE A 54 -6.07 -8.62 4.90
C ILE A 54 -5.56 -9.56 5.98
N LEU A 55 -5.61 -9.13 7.25
CA LEU A 55 -5.11 -9.94 8.37
C LEU A 55 -6.13 -10.97 8.85
N ALA A 56 -6.74 -11.67 7.87
CA ALA A 56 -7.75 -12.71 8.06
C ALA A 56 -7.83 -13.60 6.83
N GLU A 57 -8.83 -14.48 6.78
CA GLU A 57 -9.25 -15.16 5.57
C GLU A 57 -9.54 -14.13 4.46
N VAL A 58 -8.99 -14.35 3.26
CA VAL A 58 -9.20 -13.44 2.14
C VAL A 58 -10.61 -13.62 1.59
N LYS A 59 -11.46 -12.62 1.85
CA LYS A 59 -12.85 -12.54 1.36
C LYS A 59 -13.01 -11.38 0.41
N LYS A 60 -13.91 -11.56 -0.57
CA LYS A 60 -14.19 -10.48 -1.54
C LYS A 60 -14.65 -9.20 -0.85
N GLU A 61 -15.54 -9.30 0.14
CA GLU A 61 -16.04 -8.13 0.89
C GLU A 61 -14.92 -7.34 1.59
N TYR A 62 -13.95 -8.05 2.19
CA TYR A 62 -12.80 -7.42 2.85
C TYR A 62 -11.86 -6.75 1.85
N ALA A 63 -11.67 -7.41 0.71
CA ALA A 63 -10.86 -6.85 -0.38
C ALA A 63 -11.53 -5.60 -0.99
N ASP A 64 -12.84 -5.58 -1.12
CA ASP A 64 -13.57 -4.43 -1.66
C ASP A 64 -13.53 -3.22 -0.71
N ILE A 65 -13.68 -3.44 0.60
CA ILE A 65 -13.48 -2.41 1.63
C ILE A 65 -12.05 -1.87 1.58
N LEU A 66 -11.07 -2.77 1.58
CA LEU A 66 -9.66 -2.40 1.58
C LEU A 66 -9.27 -1.60 0.34
N ARG A 67 -9.73 -1.98 -0.85
CA ARG A 67 -9.46 -1.23 -2.10
C ARG A 67 -9.95 0.20 -2.03
N LYS A 68 -11.15 0.41 -1.50
CA LYS A 68 -11.73 1.76 -1.36
C LYS A 68 -10.92 2.60 -0.36
N ALA A 69 -10.58 2.03 0.79
CA ALA A 69 -9.79 2.70 1.82
C ALA A 69 -8.36 3.03 1.32
N ASP A 70 -7.72 2.08 0.64
CA ASP A 70 -6.38 2.26 0.05
C ASP A 70 -6.39 3.35 -1.03
N ALA A 71 -7.41 3.37 -1.90
CA ALA A 71 -7.55 4.38 -2.94
C ALA A 71 -7.64 5.80 -2.35
N ILE A 72 -8.44 6.00 -1.29
CA ILE A 72 -8.56 7.29 -0.59
C ILE A 72 -7.21 7.69 0.01
N PHE A 73 -6.51 6.78 0.66
CA PHE A 73 -5.22 7.07 1.29
C PHE A 73 -4.19 7.49 0.25
N ILE A 74 -4.05 6.74 -0.84
CA ILE A 74 -3.09 7.05 -1.91
C ILE A 74 -3.45 8.37 -2.62
N GLU A 75 -4.74 8.60 -2.90
CA GLU A 75 -5.20 9.88 -3.47
C GLU A 75 -4.81 11.06 -2.59
N GLU A 76 -5.06 10.99 -1.28
CA GLU A 76 -4.71 12.07 -0.37
C GLU A 76 -3.19 12.25 -0.23
N LEU A 77 -2.39 11.19 -0.31
CA LEU A 77 -0.93 11.31 -0.34
C LEU A 77 -0.45 12.07 -1.59
N HIS A 78 -1.06 11.85 -2.75
CA HIS A 78 -0.77 12.62 -3.96
C HIS A 78 -1.22 14.08 -3.82
N ASN A 79 -2.43 14.32 -3.35
CA ASN A 79 -2.98 15.67 -3.16
C ASN A 79 -2.14 16.50 -2.19
N ALA A 80 -1.60 15.88 -1.15
CA ALA A 80 -0.72 16.51 -0.16
C ALA A 80 0.77 16.57 -0.59
N GLN A 81 1.12 16.06 -1.77
CA GLN A 81 2.50 15.95 -2.26
C GLN A 81 3.42 15.15 -1.31
N LEU A 82 2.87 14.17 -0.61
CA LEU A 82 3.59 13.31 0.33
C LEU A 82 3.99 11.97 -0.30
N TYR A 83 3.34 11.55 -1.37
CA TYR A 83 3.55 10.21 -1.97
C TYR A 83 5.02 9.92 -2.27
N HIS A 84 5.73 10.84 -2.92
CA HIS A 84 7.14 10.63 -3.29
C HIS A 84 8.14 10.84 -2.13
N LYS A 85 7.68 11.35 -0.97
CA LYS A 85 8.49 11.49 0.24
C LYS A 85 8.50 10.22 1.09
N ILE A 86 7.58 9.31 0.84
CA ILE A 86 7.35 8.07 1.56
C ILE A 86 7.84 6.92 0.70
N SER A 87 8.54 5.95 1.29
CA SER A 87 9.07 4.81 0.54
C SER A 87 8.00 3.76 0.22
N GLN A 88 7.03 3.58 1.13
CA GLN A 88 5.88 2.71 0.93
C GLN A 88 4.72 3.16 1.81
N ALA A 89 3.52 3.23 1.25
CA ALA A 89 2.29 3.50 1.98
C ALA A 89 1.15 2.63 1.44
N PHE A 90 0.29 2.16 2.34
CA PHE A 90 -0.90 1.40 2.01
C PHE A 90 -1.85 1.27 3.21
N ALA A 91 -3.10 0.94 2.93
CA ALA A 91 -4.06 0.54 3.95
C ALA A 91 -4.00 -0.97 4.23
N VAL A 92 -4.34 -1.37 5.45
CA VAL A 92 -4.44 -2.75 5.92
C VAL A 92 -5.82 -2.97 6.51
N PHE A 93 -6.48 -4.06 6.13
CA PHE A 93 -7.77 -4.45 6.71
C PHE A 93 -7.54 -5.28 7.97
N LEU A 94 -8.13 -4.83 9.08
CA LEU A 94 -8.12 -5.56 10.34
C LEU A 94 -9.50 -6.19 10.57
N PRO A 95 -9.59 -7.51 10.80
CA PRO A 95 -10.85 -8.23 11.01
C PRO A 95 -11.41 -8.00 12.43
N VAL A 96 -11.17 -6.82 12.96
CA VAL A 96 -11.61 -6.39 14.29
C VAL A 96 -12.73 -5.37 14.10
N LYS A 97 -13.81 -5.54 14.83
CA LYS A 97 -14.90 -4.58 14.85
C LYS A 97 -14.79 -3.61 16.00
N SER A 98 -15.09 -2.37 15.73
CA SER A 98 -15.10 -1.28 16.71
C SER A 98 -16.40 -0.49 16.63
N VAL A 99 -16.82 0.04 17.75
CA VAL A 99 -17.96 0.95 17.78
C VAL A 99 -17.57 2.29 17.17
N GLY A 100 -18.34 2.74 16.17
CA GLY A 100 -18.31 4.08 15.64
C GLY A 100 -19.66 4.75 15.81
N VAL A 101 -19.67 6.07 15.82
CA VAL A 101 -20.89 6.87 15.84
C VAL A 101 -20.99 7.60 14.50
N MET A 102 -22.08 7.38 13.79
CA MET A 102 -22.42 8.04 12.52
C MET A 102 -23.81 8.66 12.66
N GLY A 103 -23.86 9.99 12.76
CA GLY A 103 -25.12 10.67 13.11
C GLY A 103 -25.62 10.22 14.48
N ASP A 104 -26.91 9.86 14.57
CA ASP A 104 -27.54 9.38 15.80
C ASP A 104 -27.40 7.86 16.04
N GLY A 105 -26.73 7.15 15.10
CA GLY A 105 -26.61 5.70 15.11
C GLY A 105 -25.25 5.20 15.58
N ARG A 106 -25.25 4.12 16.38
CA ARG A 106 -24.04 3.35 16.65
C ARG A 106 -23.85 2.30 15.56
N ARG A 107 -22.66 2.26 14.96
CA ARG A 107 -22.25 1.21 14.02
C ARG A 107 -21.15 0.36 14.64
N TYR A 108 -21.14 -0.92 14.30
CA TYR A 108 -20.14 -1.88 14.77
C TYR A 108 -19.48 -2.50 13.56
N ASP A 109 -18.51 -1.78 13.02
CA ASP A 109 -17.87 -2.07 11.75
C ASP A 109 -16.35 -2.31 11.91
N TYR A 110 -15.69 -2.62 10.81
CA TYR A 110 -14.27 -2.98 10.78
C TYR A 110 -13.33 -1.79 10.97
N VAL A 111 -12.08 -2.13 11.22
CA VAL A 111 -10.98 -1.19 11.41
C VAL A 111 -10.04 -1.25 10.21
N ILE A 112 -9.63 -0.08 9.72
CA ILE A 112 -8.55 0.08 8.75
C ILE A 112 -7.33 0.62 9.47
N CYS A 113 -6.17 0.01 9.23
CA CYS A 113 -4.89 0.54 9.66
C CYS A 113 -4.16 1.15 8.46
N LEU A 114 -3.71 2.39 8.58
CA LEU A 114 -2.84 3.02 7.61
C LEU A 114 -1.40 2.68 7.96
N ARG A 115 -0.61 2.40 6.95
CA ARG A 115 0.83 2.17 7.10
C ARG A 115 1.57 3.06 6.11
N ALA A 116 2.51 3.86 6.61
CA ALA A 116 3.48 4.57 5.80
C ALA A 116 4.86 4.42 6.43
N VAL A 117 5.85 4.10 5.62
CA VAL A 117 7.22 3.88 6.07
C VAL A 117 8.22 4.60 5.19
N GLU A 118 9.30 5.00 5.80
CA GLU A 118 10.49 5.53 5.16
C GLU A 118 11.64 4.56 5.32
N THR A 119 12.43 4.42 4.28
CA THR A 119 13.62 3.58 4.26
C THR A 119 14.60 4.12 3.22
N VAL A 120 15.88 3.95 3.49
CA VAL A 120 16.93 4.33 2.55
C VAL A 120 17.33 3.12 1.68
N ASP A 121 17.44 1.97 2.29
CA ASP A 121 18.02 0.75 1.69
C ASP A 121 17.01 -0.40 1.51
N PHE A 122 15.75 -0.21 1.91
CA PHE A 122 14.70 -1.24 1.98
C PHE A 122 15.02 -2.44 2.89
N MET A 123 16.10 -2.36 3.68
CA MET A 123 16.46 -3.37 4.67
C MET A 123 15.94 -3.01 6.05
N THR A 124 16.04 -1.73 6.40
CA THR A 124 15.49 -1.16 7.63
C THR A 124 14.46 -0.10 7.29
N ALA A 125 13.34 -0.11 7.97
CA ALA A 125 12.28 0.85 7.76
C ALA A 125 11.76 1.39 9.10
N HIS A 126 11.45 2.65 9.12
CA HIS A 126 10.74 3.30 10.22
C HIS A 126 9.45 3.92 9.71
N TRP A 127 8.50 4.11 10.60
CA TRP A 127 7.22 4.72 10.26
C TRP A 127 7.40 6.18 9.84
N SER A 128 6.66 6.60 8.83
CA SER A 128 6.69 7.98 8.35
C SER A 128 5.92 8.88 9.31
N GLN A 129 6.48 10.03 9.64
CA GLN A 129 5.80 11.03 10.47
C GLN A 129 4.85 11.88 9.63
N LEU A 130 3.70 11.31 9.31
CA LEU A 130 2.65 12.04 8.59
C LEU A 130 2.03 13.12 9.49
N PRO A 131 1.69 14.30 8.94
CA PRO A 131 1.01 15.35 9.69
C PRO A 131 -0.32 14.88 10.28
N TRP A 132 -0.61 15.26 11.53
CA TRP A 132 -1.84 14.87 12.22
C TRP A 132 -3.10 15.31 11.48
N ASP A 133 -3.10 16.52 10.91
CA ASP A 133 -4.23 17.03 10.12
C ASP A 133 -4.47 16.21 8.86
N PHE A 134 -3.39 15.74 8.21
CA PHE A 134 -3.46 14.82 7.08
C PHE A 134 -4.09 13.49 7.50
N LEU A 135 -3.60 12.88 8.57
CA LEU A 135 -4.16 11.62 9.09
C LEU A 135 -5.62 11.78 9.50
N GLY A 136 -5.97 12.91 10.12
CA GLY A 136 -7.35 13.25 10.47
C GLY A 136 -8.25 13.35 9.23
N LYS A 137 -7.78 14.02 8.17
CA LYS A 137 -8.51 14.13 6.89
C LYS A 137 -8.73 12.75 6.26
N VAL A 138 -7.69 11.94 6.13
CA VAL A 138 -7.78 10.60 5.55
C VAL A 138 -8.73 9.71 6.35
N SER A 139 -8.61 9.72 7.69
CA SER A 139 -9.48 8.98 8.59
C SER A 139 -10.94 9.35 8.40
N ASN A 140 -11.27 10.65 8.37
CA ASN A 140 -12.62 11.12 8.17
C ASN A 140 -13.19 10.71 6.81
N ARG A 141 -12.40 10.83 5.75
CA ARG A 141 -12.81 10.37 4.40
C ARG A 141 -13.10 8.87 4.39
N ILE A 142 -12.19 8.05 4.91
CA ILE A 142 -12.38 6.60 4.90
C ILE A 142 -13.64 6.20 5.69
N ILE A 143 -13.85 6.76 6.90
CA ILE A 143 -15.01 6.42 7.72
C ILE A 143 -16.33 6.85 7.05
N ASN A 144 -16.35 7.99 6.36
CA ASN A 144 -17.56 8.51 5.74
C ASN A 144 -17.85 7.92 4.35
N GLU A 145 -16.82 7.60 3.57
CA GLU A 145 -16.96 7.18 2.17
C GLU A 145 -16.92 5.65 2.00
N VAL A 146 -16.34 4.91 2.97
CA VAL A 146 -16.22 3.45 2.90
C VAL A 146 -17.16 2.77 3.85
N GLU A 147 -18.24 2.21 3.29
CA GLU A 147 -19.19 1.42 4.08
C GLU A 147 -18.51 0.20 4.73
N GLY A 148 -18.83 -0.09 5.99
CA GLY A 148 -18.25 -1.18 6.76
C GLY A 148 -16.97 -0.83 7.53
N VAL A 149 -16.57 0.45 7.56
CA VAL A 149 -15.44 0.96 8.35
C VAL A 149 -15.94 1.92 9.42
N SER A 150 -15.59 1.68 10.67
CA SER A 150 -15.93 2.54 11.81
C SER A 150 -14.72 3.22 12.45
N ARG A 151 -13.51 2.78 12.13
CA ARG A 151 -12.29 3.32 12.73
C ARG A 151 -11.10 3.21 11.79
N VAL A 152 -10.23 4.21 11.86
CA VAL A 152 -8.93 4.22 11.21
C VAL A 152 -7.85 4.39 12.27
N THR A 153 -6.77 3.65 12.14
CA THR A 153 -5.57 3.72 12.97
C THR A 153 -4.33 3.97 12.11
N TYR A 154 -3.26 4.40 12.73
CA TYR A 154 -1.95 4.61 12.09
C TYR A 154 -0.85 3.96 12.93
#